data_6c0a388aeccf8e9ea85e88030cc55640
#
_entry.id   6c0a388aeccf8e9ea85e88030cc55640
#
_cell.length_a   1.000
_cell.length_b   1.000
_cell.length_c   1.000
_cell.angle_alpha   90.00
_cell.angle_beta   90.00
_cell.angle_gamma   90.00
#
_symmetry.space_group_name_H-M   'P 1'
#
loop_
_entity.id
_entity.type
_entity.pdbx_description
1 polymer ?
#
loop_
_entity_poly.entity_id
_entity_poly.type
_entity_poly.pdbx_seq_one_letter_code
_entity_poly.pdbx_strand_id
1 'polypeptide(L)'
;MDGPPALTLGLEPMSDNLMKNKPTARGESIVSAKMLRRIVLNGVYVSVICLMQHLFNFLGVPEGNEAMMSSVIFTLFVLFQLFNAFNCRELGKESIFKNLFKNRLMLLSFAVTFALQVVITQFGGLFFDTVPLDALMWLKVVALAFSIVLLNELVKLV
;
A
#
# COMPACT_ATOMS: atom_id res chain seq x y z
N MET A 1 -0.57 2.06 11.63
CA MET A 1 -1.33 1.33 10.60
C MET A 1 -0.60 0.10 10.04
N ASP A 2 0.73 0.03 10.12
CA ASP A 2 1.52 -1.06 9.52
C ASP A 2 1.61 -2.33 10.37
N GLY A 3 1.27 -2.25 11.69
CA GLY A 3 1.35 -3.38 12.62
C GLY A 3 0.51 -4.60 12.20
N PRO A 4 -0.81 -4.46 12.01
CA PRO A 4 -1.66 -5.59 11.64
C PRO A 4 -1.25 -6.26 10.32
N PRO A 5 -0.97 -5.54 9.21
CA PRO A 5 -0.45 -6.15 7.99
C PRO A 5 0.91 -6.85 8.18
N ALA A 6 1.82 -6.27 8.97
CA ALA A 6 3.12 -6.88 9.24
C ALA A 6 3.01 -8.21 9.99
N LEU A 7 2.13 -8.27 11.00
CA LEU A 7 1.85 -9.52 11.73
C LEU A 7 1.27 -10.60 10.82
N THR A 8 0.35 -10.23 9.92
CA THR A 8 -0.26 -11.21 9.00
C THR A 8 0.70 -11.69 7.91
N LEU A 9 1.69 -10.87 7.53
CA LEU A 9 2.79 -11.29 6.66
C LEU A 9 3.68 -12.33 7.35
N GLY A 10 3.92 -12.19 8.66
CA GLY A 10 4.66 -13.18 9.44
C GLY A 10 3.96 -14.53 9.59
N LEU A 11 2.65 -14.57 9.39
CA LEU A 11 1.81 -15.78 9.43
C LEU A 11 1.52 -16.35 8.04
N GLU A 12 2.19 -15.86 7.00
CA GLU A 12 2.02 -16.36 5.62
C GLU A 12 2.36 -17.85 5.55
N PRO A 13 1.48 -18.70 4.98
CA PRO A 13 1.78 -20.12 4.79
C PRO A 13 3.00 -20.30 3.89
N MET A 14 3.86 -21.26 4.25
CA MET A 14 5.08 -21.54 3.49
C MET A 14 4.74 -21.88 2.03
N SER A 15 5.49 -21.26 1.12
CA SER A 15 5.40 -21.57 -0.31
C SER A 15 6.02 -22.95 -0.57
N ASP A 16 5.36 -23.78 -1.38
CA ASP A 16 5.83 -25.11 -1.79
C ASP A 16 7.21 -25.08 -2.49
N ASN A 17 7.60 -23.92 -3.01
CA ASN A 17 8.88 -23.72 -3.69
C ASN A 17 10.03 -23.30 -2.74
N LEU A 18 9.74 -23.04 -1.47
CA LEU A 18 10.77 -22.56 -0.52
C LEU A 18 11.91 -23.56 -0.35
N MET A 19 11.59 -24.85 -0.32
CA MET A 19 12.58 -25.93 -0.18
C MET A 19 13.43 -26.16 -1.42
N LYS A 20 13.09 -25.58 -2.55
CA LYS A 20 13.89 -25.64 -3.80
C LYS A 20 14.94 -24.54 -3.87
N ASN A 21 14.85 -23.53 -3.01
CA ASN A 21 15.81 -22.43 -2.96
C ASN A 21 17.06 -22.86 -2.19
N LYS A 22 18.22 -22.38 -2.65
CA LYS A 22 19.48 -22.61 -1.92
C LYS A 22 19.42 -21.95 -0.55
N PRO A 23 19.99 -22.58 0.50
CA PRO A 23 20.07 -21.97 1.82
C PRO A 23 20.82 -20.63 1.75
N THR A 24 20.32 -19.63 2.47
CA THR A 24 20.99 -18.33 2.63
C THR A 24 22.29 -18.49 3.44
N ALA A 25 23.35 -17.82 3.00
CA ALA A 25 24.62 -17.84 3.74
C ALA A 25 24.48 -17.12 5.08
N ARG A 26 25.18 -17.61 6.14
CA ARG A 26 25.11 -17.03 7.49
C ARG A 26 25.50 -15.53 7.59
N GLY A 27 26.24 -15.01 6.61
CA GLY A 27 26.68 -13.62 6.54
C GLY A 27 25.87 -12.76 5.57
N GLU A 28 24.78 -13.28 4.99
CA GLU A 28 23.96 -12.53 4.04
C GLU A 28 23.10 -11.50 4.75
N SER A 29 23.04 -10.28 4.22
CA SER A 29 22.21 -9.22 4.79
C SER A 29 20.73 -9.59 4.71
N ILE A 30 19.97 -9.32 5.77
CA ILE A 30 18.51 -9.51 5.84
C ILE A 30 17.81 -8.72 4.72
N VAL A 31 18.33 -7.53 4.40
CA VAL A 31 17.84 -6.72 3.29
C VAL A 31 18.67 -7.01 2.05
N SER A 32 18.10 -7.77 1.13
CA SER A 32 18.74 -8.03 -0.16
C SER A 32 18.72 -6.78 -1.07
N ALA A 33 19.64 -6.70 -2.03
CA ALA A 33 19.67 -5.62 -3.01
C ALA A 33 18.35 -5.49 -3.79
N LYS A 34 17.65 -6.61 -4.03
CA LYS A 34 16.33 -6.62 -4.66
C LYS A 34 15.26 -5.98 -3.77
N MET A 35 15.29 -6.27 -2.47
CA MET A 35 14.38 -5.63 -1.50
C MET A 35 14.65 -4.14 -1.41
N LEU A 36 15.91 -3.73 -1.30
CA LEU A 36 16.29 -2.31 -1.24
C LEU A 36 15.80 -1.56 -2.49
N ARG A 37 16.03 -2.12 -3.68
CA ARG A 37 15.52 -1.53 -4.93
C ARG A 37 14.01 -1.32 -4.89
N ARG A 38 13.24 -2.32 -4.44
CA ARG A 38 11.76 -2.20 -4.34
C ARG A 38 11.33 -1.15 -3.31
N ILE A 39 11.99 -1.10 -2.15
CA ILE A 39 11.71 -0.10 -1.11
C ILE A 39 11.92 1.31 -1.68
N VAL A 40 13.05 1.55 -2.33
CA VAL A 40 13.36 2.86 -2.94
C VAL A 40 12.38 3.21 -4.05
N LEU A 41 12.09 2.28 -4.97
CA LEU A 41 11.14 2.53 -6.06
C LEU A 41 9.74 2.86 -5.55
N ASN A 42 9.22 2.08 -4.60
CA ASN A 42 7.89 2.32 -4.02
C ASN A 42 7.87 3.63 -3.22
N GLY A 43 8.90 3.90 -2.41
CA GLY A 43 8.99 5.13 -1.64
C GLY A 43 9.04 6.36 -2.53
N VAL A 44 9.88 6.36 -3.56
CA VAL A 44 9.96 7.47 -4.54
C VAL A 44 8.63 7.63 -5.27
N TYR A 45 8.03 6.54 -5.73
CA TYR A 45 6.74 6.58 -6.43
C TYR A 45 5.65 7.24 -5.59
N VAL A 46 5.45 6.76 -4.35
CA VAL A 46 4.43 7.31 -3.44
C VAL A 46 4.71 8.80 -3.15
N SER A 47 5.97 9.14 -2.87
CA SER A 47 6.36 10.53 -2.60
C SER A 47 6.08 11.46 -3.78
N VAL A 48 6.44 11.03 -5.00
CA VAL A 48 6.20 11.80 -6.22
C VAL A 48 4.70 12.00 -6.46
N ILE A 49 3.89 10.95 -6.33
CA ILE A 49 2.44 11.05 -6.53
C ILE A 49 1.80 11.98 -5.49
N CYS A 50 2.14 11.84 -4.21
CA CYS A 50 1.62 12.73 -3.17
C CYS A 50 2.04 14.20 -3.40
N LEU A 51 3.30 14.43 -3.80
CA LEU A 51 3.80 15.75 -4.12
C LEU A 51 3.10 16.34 -5.36
N MET A 52 2.93 15.54 -6.40
CA MET A 52 2.20 15.96 -7.60
C MET A 52 0.74 16.29 -7.29
N GLN A 53 0.08 15.51 -6.42
CA GLN A 53 -1.27 15.82 -5.98
C GLN A 53 -1.32 17.16 -5.24
N HIS A 54 -0.35 17.42 -4.37
CA HIS A 54 -0.28 18.68 -3.63
C HIS A 54 -0.03 19.88 -4.54
N LEU A 55 0.87 19.77 -5.54
CA LEU A 55 1.24 20.87 -6.42
C LEU A 55 0.26 21.11 -7.57
N PHE A 56 -0.24 20.04 -8.19
CA PHE A 56 -1.04 20.11 -9.41
C PHE A 56 -2.51 19.80 -9.22
N ASN A 57 -2.91 19.31 -8.02
CA ASN A 57 -4.29 18.99 -7.70
C ASN A 57 -5.03 18.19 -8.78
N PHE A 58 -4.39 17.17 -9.35
CA PHE A 58 -4.94 16.42 -10.48
C PHE A 58 -6.17 15.56 -10.12
N LEU A 59 -6.43 15.29 -8.82
CA LEU A 59 -7.66 14.65 -8.38
C LEU A 59 -8.86 15.62 -8.36
N GLY A 60 -8.62 16.94 -8.45
CA GLY A 60 -9.66 17.96 -8.52
C GLY A 60 -10.30 18.27 -7.16
N VAL A 61 -9.48 18.46 -6.13
CA VAL A 61 -9.93 19.01 -4.85
C VAL A 61 -10.33 20.47 -5.04
N PRO A 62 -11.45 20.95 -4.47
CA PRO A 62 -11.85 22.36 -4.59
C PRO A 62 -10.75 23.32 -4.10
N GLU A 63 -10.47 24.34 -4.89
CA GLU A 63 -9.46 25.34 -4.57
C GLU A 63 -9.78 26.06 -3.26
N GLY A 64 -8.75 26.32 -2.45
CA GLY A 64 -8.90 26.97 -1.15
C GLY A 64 -9.34 26.06 -0.01
N ASN A 65 -9.60 24.78 -0.25
CA ASN A 65 -9.93 23.82 0.80
C ASN A 65 -8.70 22.97 1.20
N GLU A 66 -7.78 23.59 1.95
CA GLU A 66 -6.54 22.94 2.41
C GLU A 66 -6.79 21.71 3.30
N ALA A 67 -7.86 21.76 4.12
CA ALA A 67 -8.25 20.64 4.97
C ALA A 67 -8.66 19.42 4.14
N MET A 68 -9.38 19.63 3.05
CA MET A 68 -9.76 18.56 2.13
C MET A 68 -8.52 18.03 1.36
N MET A 69 -7.62 18.90 0.94
CA MET A 69 -6.36 18.50 0.29
C MET A 69 -5.52 17.62 1.22
N SER A 70 -5.38 18.03 2.48
CA SER A 70 -4.66 17.27 3.51
C SER A 70 -5.32 15.89 3.74
N SER A 71 -6.64 15.85 3.82
CA SER A 71 -7.41 14.61 3.99
C SER A 71 -7.24 13.66 2.80
N VAL A 72 -7.24 14.18 1.57
CA VAL A 72 -6.99 13.40 0.34
C VAL A 72 -5.58 12.82 0.34
N ILE A 73 -4.56 13.65 0.63
CA ILE A 73 -3.17 13.19 0.65
C ILE A 73 -2.95 12.16 1.77
N PHE A 74 -3.50 12.40 2.95
CA PHE A 74 -3.44 11.44 4.07
C PHE A 74 -4.07 10.10 3.69
N THR A 75 -5.29 10.12 3.15
CA THR A 75 -6.00 8.91 2.72
C THR A 75 -5.24 8.19 1.60
N LEU A 76 -4.73 8.93 0.63
CA LEU A 76 -3.94 8.40 -0.48
C LEU A 76 -2.67 7.71 0.04
N PHE A 77 -1.94 8.35 0.95
CA PHE A 77 -0.74 7.78 1.57
C PHE A 77 -1.05 6.47 2.31
N VAL A 78 -2.10 6.45 3.14
CA VAL A 78 -2.49 5.24 3.88
C VAL A 78 -2.88 4.11 2.95
N LEU A 79 -3.65 4.40 1.89
CA LEU A 79 -4.03 3.40 0.91
C LEU A 79 -2.85 2.89 0.09
N PHE A 80 -1.87 3.73 -0.25
CA PHE A 80 -0.64 3.28 -0.85
C PHE A 80 0.11 2.29 0.04
N GLN A 81 0.23 2.56 1.35
CA GLN A 81 0.88 1.64 2.29
C GLN A 81 0.10 0.33 2.39
N LEU A 82 -1.23 0.42 2.45
CA LEU A 82 -2.10 -0.74 2.53
C LEU A 82 -1.98 -1.64 1.29
N PHE A 83 -2.00 -1.08 0.09
CA PHE A 83 -1.79 -1.82 -1.15
C PHE A 83 -0.34 -2.32 -1.29
N ASN A 84 0.64 -1.55 -0.80
CA ASN A 84 2.03 -1.99 -0.79
C ASN A 84 2.27 -3.19 0.13
N ALA A 85 1.47 -3.38 1.18
CA ALA A 85 1.53 -4.58 2.00
C ALA A 85 1.28 -5.87 1.19
N PHE A 86 0.42 -5.83 0.17
CA PHE A 86 0.26 -6.94 -0.78
C PHE A 86 1.50 -7.18 -1.63
N ASN A 87 2.19 -6.10 -2.03
CA ASN A 87 3.43 -6.21 -2.80
C ASN A 87 4.56 -6.86 -1.99
N CYS A 88 4.59 -6.62 -0.66
CA CYS A 88 5.58 -7.20 0.24
C CYS A 88 5.39 -8.70 0.46
N ARG A 89 4.19 -9.22 0.22
CA ARG A 89 3.86 -10.64 0.35
C ARG A 89 4.64 -11.52 -0.63
N GLU A 90 4.79 -11.05 -1.87
CA GLU A 90 5.41 -11.81 -2.94
C GLU A 90 6.67 -11.11 -3.46
N LEU A 91 7.81 -11.47 -2.84
CA LEU A 91 9.14 -10.97 -3.24
C LEU A 91 9.70 -11.72 -4.45
N GLY A 92 9.07 -12.84 -4.83
CA GLY A 92 9.45 -13.66 -5.98
C GLY A 92 9.01 -13.10 -7.34
N LYS A 93 9.02 -13.96 -8.34
CA LYS A 93 8.54 -13.66 -9.70
C LYS A 93 7.07 -14.02 -9.91
N GLU A 94 6.43 -14.61 -8.91
CA GLU A 94 5.02 -14.98 -9.03
C GLU A 94 4.11 -13.75 -8.90
N SER A 95 2.96 -13.76 -9.59
CA SER A 95 1.98 -12.69 -9.48
C SER A 95 1.31 -12.70 -8.11
N ILE A 96 1.09 -11.49 -7.55
CA ILE A 96 0.41 -11.27 -6.27
C ILE A 96 -1.00 -11.89 -6.29
N PHE A 97 -1.64 -11.89 -7.46
CA PHE A 97 -3.02 -12.37 -7.60
C PHE A 97 -3.16 -13.89 -7.50
N LYS A 98 -2.09 -14.67 -7.75
CA LYS A 98 -2.14 -16.15 -7.82
C LYS A 98 -2.57 -16.81 -6.51
N ASN A 99 -2.24 -16.22 -5.36
CA ASN A 99 -2.52 -16.78 -4.04
C ASN A 99 -3.23 -15.80 -3.10
N LEU A 100 -3.90 -14.77 -3.65
CA LEU A 100 -4.50 -13.70 -2.85
C LEU A 100 -5.47 -14.22 -1.79
N PHE A 101 -6.28 -15.22 -2.13
CA PHE A 101 -7.31 -15.77 -1.25
C PHE A 101 -6.81 -16.88 -0.28
N LYS A 102 -5.55 -17.32 -0.39
CA LYS A 102 -5.01 -18.34 0.52
C LYS A 102 -4.78 -17.81 1.93
N ASN A 103 -4.37 -16.55 2.08
CA ASN A 103 -4.18 -15.92 3.38
C ASN A 103 -5.40 -15.11 3.79
N ARG A 104 -6.35 -15.77 4.45
CA ARG A 104 -7.58 -15.13 4.96
C ARG A 104 -7.30 -14.07 6.02
N LEU A 105 -6.25 -14.27 6.85
CA LEU A 105 -5.88 -13.29 7.87
C LEU A 105 -5.39 -11.99 7.28
N MET A 106 -4.63 -12.05 6.19
CA MET A 106 -4.17 -10.86 5.48
C MET A 106 -5.34 -10.10 4.85
N LEU A 107 -6.28 -10.82 4.21
CA LEU A 107 -7.48 -10.19 3.66
C LEU A 107 -8.34 -9.54 4.75
N LEU A 108 -8.50 -10.22 5.90
CA LEU A 108 -9.21 -9.66 7.04
C LEU A 108 -8.51 -8.40 7.58
N SER A 109 -7.19 -8.45 7.76
CA SER A 109 -6.39 -7.29 8.18
C SER A 109 -6.53 -6.12 7.21
N PHE A 110 -6.47 -6.39 5.91
CA PHE A 110 -6.71 -5.38 4.88
C PHE A 110 -8.11 -4.76 5.02
N ALA A 111 -9.14 -5.59 5.11
CA ALA A 111 -10.52 -5.14 5.21
C ALA A 111 -10.75 -4.30 6.48
N VAL A 112 -10.22 -4.74 7.62
CA VAL A 112 -10.31 -4.00 8.89
C VAL A 112 -9.57 -2.67 8.80
N THR A 113 -8.33 -2.66 8.28
CA THR A 113 -7.56 -1.42 8.15
C THR A 113 -8.19 -0.45 7.18
N PHE A 114 -8.74 -0.96 6.06
CA PHE A 114 -9.47 -0.13 5.10
C PHE A 114 -10.76 0.44 5.71
N ALA A 115 -11.54 -0.37 6.44
CA ALA A 115 -12.74 0.10 7.14
C ALA A 115 -12.40 1.16 8.20
N LEU A 116 -11.33 0.96 8.98
CA LEU A 116 -10.84 1.96 9.93
C LEU A 116 -10.45 3.27 9.22
N GLN A 117 -9.79 3.18 8.07
CA GLN A 117 -9.44 4.37 7.29
C GLN A 117 -10.69 5.13 6.83
N VAL A 118 -11.72 4.42 6.37
CA VAL A 118 -12.99 5.04 5.99
C VAL A 118 -13.63 5.74 7.20
N VAL A 119 -13.67 5.07 8.35
CA VAL A 119 -14.23 5.65 9.58
C VAL A 119 -13.44 6.89 10.02
N ILE A 120 -12.12 6.82 10.03
CA ILE A 120 -11.24 7.94 10.39
C ILE A 120 -11.47 9.13 9.45
N THR A 121 -11.50 8.89 8.14
CA THR A 121 -11.66 9.97 7.16
C THR A 121 -13.06 10.59 7.20
N GLN A 122 -14.10 9.78 7.42
CA GLN A 122 -15.49 10.29 7.39
C GLN A 122 -15.95 10.89 8.73
N PHE A 123 -15.47 10.34 9.86
CA PHE A 123 -15.98 10.71 11.18
C PHE A 123 -14.90 11.26 12.11
N GLY A 124 -13.64 11.20 11.73
CA GLY A 124 -12.50 11.56 12.56
C GLY A 124 -12.16 13.05 12.58
N GLY A 125 -12.95 13.92 11.97
CA GLY A 125 -12.65 15.35 11.79
C GLY A 125 -12.24 16.08 13.06
N LEU A 126 -12.83 15.73 14.20
CA LEU A 126 -12.51 16.35 15.50
C LEU A 126 -11.13 15.93 16.05
N PHE A 127 -10.63 14.75 15.69
CA PHE A 127 -9.39 14.19 16.24
C PHE A 127 -8.23 14.19 15.25
N PHE A 128 -8.54 14.09 13.96
CA PHE A 128 -7.55 13.90 12.89
C PHE A 128 -7.55 15.04 11.87
N ASP A 129 -8.35 16.06 12.12
CA ASP A 129 -8.52 17.21 11.21
C ASP A 129 -8.85 16.79 9.76
N THR A 130 -9.67 15.72 9.64
CA THR A 130 -10.07 15.17 8.35
C THR A 130 -11.41 15.72 7.92
N VAL A 131 -11.57 15.92 6.61
CA VAL A 131 -12.83 16.31 6.00
C VAL A 131 -13.42 15.09 5.30
N PRO A 132 -14.75 14.83 5.45
CA PRO A 132 -15.41 13.74 4.74
C PRO A 132 -15.21 13.84 3.23
N LEU A 133 -14.79 12.74 2.61
CA LEU A 133 -14.58 12.66 1.17
C LEU A 133 -15.84 12.15 0.48
N ASP A 134 -16.17 12.76 -0.66
CA ASP A 134 -17.24 12.29 -1.54
C ASP A 134 -16.93 10.92 -2.16
N ALA A 135 -17.97 10.16 -2.53
CA ALA A 135 -17.83 8.83 -3.12
C ALA A 135 -16.97 8.83 -4.39
N LEU A 136 -17.09 9.88 -5.22
CA LEU A 136 -16.26 10.04 -6.41
C LEU A 136 -14.78 10.23 -6.05
N MET A 137 -14.49 11.01 -5.00
CA MET A 137 -13.11 11.23 -4.53
C MET A 137 -12.53 9.94 -3.97
N TRP A 138 -13.30 9.16 -3.20
CA TRP A 138 -12.91 7.84 -2.74
C TRP A 138 -12.52 6.91 -3.90
N LEU A 139 -13.35 6.87 -4.95
CA LEU A 139 -13.06 6.06 -6.14
C LEU A 139 -11.73 6.48 -6.79
N LYS A 140 -11.51 7.78 -6.97
CA LYS A 140 -10.27 8.30 -7.55
C LYS A 140 -9.03 7.95 -6.70
N VAL A 141 -9.12 8.14 -5.39
CA VAL A 141 -8.02 7.88 -4.46
C VAL A 141 -7.70 6.38 -4.40
N VAL A 142 -8.71 5.50 -4.35
CA VAL A 142 -8.53 4.05 -4.36
C VAL A 142 -7.92 3.59 -5.68
N ALA A 143 -8.43 4.07 -6.82
CA ALA A 143 -7.89 3.73 -8.14
C ALA A 143 -6.43 4.15 -8.30
N LEU A 144 -6.10 5.36 -7.82
CA LEU A 144 -4.72 5.86 -7.84
C LEU A 144 -3.81 5.04 -6.91
N ALA A 145 -4.27 4.73 -5.70
CA ALA A 145 -3.50 3.92 -4.76
C ALA A 145 -3.27 2.48 -5.29
N PHE A 146 -4.22 1.92 -6.03
CA PHE A 146 -4.07 0.62 -6.66
C PHE A 146 -2.95 0.59 -7.73
N SER A 147 -2.60 1.73 -8.31
CA SER A 147 -1.53 1.83 -9.31
C SER A 147 -0.17 1.33 -8.80
N ILE A 148 0.09 1.37 -7.48
CA ILE A 148 1.33 0.83 -6.90
C ILE A 148 1.42 -0.70 -7.06
N VAL A 149 0.29 -1.40 -7.07
CA VAL A 149 0.24 -2.84 -7.33
C VAL A 149 0.64 -3.12 -8.78
N LEU A 150 0.08 -2.35 -9.72
CA LEU A 150 0.41 -2.46 -11.14
C LEU A 150 1.88 -2.14 -11.41
N LEU A 151 2.42 -1.09 -10.77
CA LEU A 151 3.83 -0.75 -10.87
C LEU A 151 4.72 -1.92 -10.43
N ASN A 152 4.42 -2.54 -9.29
CA ASN A 152 5.21 -3.67 -8.79
C ASN A 152 5.07 -4.92 -9.67
N GLU A 153 3.90 -5.19 -10.25
CA GLU A 153 3.75 -6.28 -11.22
C GLU A 153 4.58 -6.02 -12.49
N LEU A 154 4.62 -4.78 -12.99
CA LEU A 154 5.48 -4.41 -14.12
C LEU A 154 6.97 -4.57 -13.79
N VAL A 155 7.39 -4.16 -12.59
CA VAL A 155 8.79 -4.32 -12.14
C VAL A 155 9.20 -5.79 -12.02
N LYS A 156 8.26 -6.71 -11.79
CA LYS A 156 8.54 -8.16 -11.77
C LYS A 156 8.78 -8.75 -13.15
N LEU A 157 8.27 -8.11 -14.20
CA LEU A 157 8.43 -8.56 -15.59
C LEU A 157 9.80 -8.19 -16.17
N VAL A 158 10.49 -7.23 -15.55
CA VAL A 158 11.84 -6.75 -15.93
C VAL A 158 12.89 -7.34 -14.99
#